data_02a733599b1bb5336858d32c6234b276
#
_entry.id   02a733599b1bb5336858d32c6234b276
#
_cell.length_a   1.000
_cell.length_b   1.000
_cell.length_c   1.000
_cell.angle_alpha   90.00
_cell.angle_beta   90.00
_cell.angle_gamma   90.00
#
_symmetry.space_group_name_H-M   'P 1'
#
loop_
_entity.id
_entity.type
_entity.pdbx_description
1 polymer ?
#
loop_
_entity_poly.entity_id
_entity_poly.type
_entity_poly.pdbx_seq_one_letter_code
_entity_poly.pdbx_strand_id
1 'polypeptide(L)'
;DIAEVLEGADFQCFLPHRDQKGIDPEELKNNEMSQATKDIIFKTDIEALKEADLIVALVTGQDIDSGTASEIGFMYANNKPVIAITAEERRYRNLFTAGMFTKIVHNVPEVLSSVQQFNS
;
A
#
# COMPACT_ATOMS: atom_id res chain seq x y z
N ASP A 1 0.58 -7.47 -12.86
CA ASP A 1 0.13 -6.51 -11.84
C ASP A 1 -0.33 -7.25 -10.60
N ILE A 2 0.15 -6.79 -9.43
CA ILE A 2 -0.15 -7.43 -8.15
C ILE A 2 -1.65 -7.44 -7.87
N ALA A 3 -2.32 -6.31 -8.08
CA ALA A 3 -3.76 -6.21 -7.82
C ALA A 3 -4.55 -7.17 -8.71
N GLU A 4 -4.20 -7.31 -9.97
CA GLU A 4 -4.87 -8.23 -10.87
C GLU A 4 -4.73 -9.67 -10.42
N VAL A 5 -3.54 -10.05 -9.97
CA VAL A 5 -3.29 -11.41 -9.48
C VAL A 5 -4.11 -11.69 -8.22
N LEU A 6 -4.12 -10.75 -7.28
CA LEU A 6 -4.88 -10.91 -6.04
C LEU A 6 -6.39 -10.91 -6.29
N GLU A 7 -6.87 -10.02 -7.15
CA GLU A 7 -8.30 -9.96 -7.49
C GLU A 7 -8.73 -11.24 -8.21
N GLY A 8 -7.87 -11.80 -9.06
CA GLY A 8 -8.12 -13.07 -9.71
C GLY A 8 -8.20 -14.25 -8.74
N ALA A 9 -7.64 -14.10 -7.54
CA ALA A 9 -7.71 -15.10 -6.47
C ALA A 9 -8.78 -14.74 -5.43
N ASP A 10 -9.73 -13.90 -5.78
CA ASP A 10 -10.88 -13.48 -4.96
C ASP A 10 -10.55 -12.59 -3.75
N PHE A 11 -9.43 -11.88 -3.80
CA PHE A 11 -9.12 -10.85 -2.80
C PHE A 11 -9.60 -9.50 -3.29
N GLN A 12 -10.14 -8.69 -2.38
CA GLN A 12 -10.49 -7.31 -2.68
C GLN A 12 -9.27 -6.42 -2.51
N CYS A 13 -8.98 -5.59 -3.51
CA CYS A 13 -7.83 -4.71 -3.51
C CYS A 13 -8.26 -3.26 -3.63
N PHE A 14 -7.64 -2.39 -2.85
CA PHE A 14 -7.77 -0.94 -2.98
C PHE A 14 -6.46 -0.38 -3.55
N LEU A 15 -6.57 0.33 -4.66
CA LEU A 15 -5.44 1.04 -5.29
C LEU A 15 -5.78 2.53 -5.31
N PRO A 16 -5.00 3.39 -4.64
CA PRO A 16 -5.33 4.82 -4.57
C PRO A 16 -5.56 5.47 -5.92
N HIS A 17 -4.74 5.16 -6.92
CA HIS A 17 -4.88 5.75 -8.25
C HIS A 17 -6.10 5.27 -9.03
N ARG A 18 -6.52 4.03 -8.80
CA ARG A 18 -7.66 3.43 -9.49
C ARG A 18 -8.98 3.69 -8.80
N ASP A 19 -8.97 3.63 -7.46
CA ASP A 19 -10.18 3.51 -6.66
C ASP A 19 -10.61 4.80 -5.97
N GLN A 20 -9.88 5.90 -6.16
CA GLN A 20 -10.28 7.21 -5.68
C GLN A 20 -11.51 7.69 -6.47
N LYS A 21 -12.49 8.23 -5.76
CA LYS A 21 -13.73 8.74 -6.36
C LYS A 21 -14.01 10.16 -5.89
N GLY A 22 -14.71 10.91 -6.73
CA GLY A 22 -15.12 12.27 -6.37
C GLY A 22 -14.04 13.32 -6.52
N ILE A 23 -12.97 13.01 -7.26
CA ILE A 23 -11.86 13.92 -7.48
C ILE A 23 -11.89 14.43 -8.92
N ASP A 24 -11.77 15.76 -9.09
CA ASP A 24 -11.69 16.37 -10.40
C ASP A 24 -10.32 16.07 -11.01
N PRO A 25 -10.25 15.41 -12.19
CA PRO A 25 -8.96 15.13 -12.84
C PRO A 25 -8.13 16.38 -13.11
N GLU A 26 -8.74 17.54 -13.33
CA GLU A 26 -8.01 18.77 -13.57
C GLU A 26 -7.22 19.22 -12.33
N GLU A 27 -7.76 19.04 -11.15
CA GLU A 27 -7.07 19.36 -9.91
C GLU A 27 -5.82 18.50 -9.74
N LEU A 28 -5.89 17.23 -10.14
CA LEU A 28 -4.73 16.32 -10.06
C LEU A 28 -3.62 16.73 -11.02
N LYS A 29 -3.99 17.19 -12.21
CA LYS A 29 -3.00 17.59 -13.23
C LYS A 29 -2.24 18.84 -12.85
N ASN A 30 -2.89 19.77 -12.17
CA ASN A 30 -2.32 21.11 -11.93
C ASN A 30 -1.60 21.23 -10.59
N ASN A 31 -1.54 20.18 -9.79
CA ASN A 31 -1.01 20.20 -8.43
C ASN A 31 -1.67 21.28 -7.54
N GLU A 32 -2.83 21.78 -7.97
CA GLU A 32 -3.57 22.79 -7.25
C GLU A 32 -4.85 22.19 -6.71
N MET A 33 -4.71 21.38 -5.67
CA MET A 33 -5.88 20.78 -5.04
C MET A 33 -6.48 21.72 -4.01
N SER A 34 -7.82 21.82 -4.06
CA SER A 34 -8.56 22.50 -3.01
C SER A 34 -8.43 21.71 -1.70
N GLN A 35 -8.67 22.38 -0.57
CA GLN A 35 -8.65 21.69 0.72
C GLN A 35 -9.72 20.59 0.76
N ALA A 36 -10.88 20.83 0.14
CA ALA A 36 -11.94 19.83 0.06
C ALA A 36 -11.48 18.57 -0.66
N THR A 37 -10.74 18.71 -1.76
CA THR A 37 -10.19 17.56 -2.50
C THR A 37 -9.16 16.81 -1.67
N LYS A 38 -8.27 17.54 -0.99
CA LYS A 38 -7.27 16.93 -0.11
C LYS A 38 -7.92 16.12 1.00
N ASP A 39 -8.99 16.65 1.59
CA ASP A 39 -9.72 15.97 2.65
C ASP A 39 -10.39 14.70 2.15
N ILE A 40 -10.94 14.72 0.92
CA ILE A 40 -11.55 13.54 0.30
C ILE A 40 -10.49 12.45 0.09
N ILE A 41 -9.32 12.81 -0.43
CA ILE A 41 -8.24 11.86 -0.66
C ILE A 41 -7.80 11.23 0.65
N PHE A 42 -7.53 12.04 1.67
CA PHE A 42 -7.11 11.53 2.97
C PHE A 42 -8.16 10.60 3.56
N LYS A 43 -9.42 11.02 3.56
CA LYS A 43 -10.51 10.23 4.13
C LYS A 43 -10.67 8.89 3.41
N THR A 44 -10.61 8.90 2.08
CA THR A 44 -10.71 7.68 1.28
C THR A 44 -9.58 6.71 1.62
N ASP A 45 -8.35 7.22 1.68
CA ASP A 45 -7.18 6.39 1.97
C ASP A 45 -7.22 5.82 3.39
N ILE A 46 -7.55 6.65 4.38
CA ILE A 46 -7.55 6.18 5.77
C ILE A 46 -8.68 5.18 6.02
N GLU A 47 -9.83 5.37 5.39
CA GLU A 47 -10.93 4.41 5.51
C GLU A 47 -10.58 3.07 4.85
N ALA A 48 -9.90 3.11 3.69
CA ALA A 48 -9.45 1.89 3.04
C ALA A 48 -8.45 1.12 3.91
N LEU A 49 -7.53 1.83 4.56
CA LEU A 49 -6.56 1.21 5.48
C LEU A 49 -7.24 0.61 6.70
N LYS A 50 -8.26 1.28 7.23
CA LYS A 50 -9.02 0.76 8.39
C LYS A 50 -9.77 -0.52 8.05
N GLU A 51 -10.29 -0.62 6.84
CA GLU A 51 -11.03 -1.81 6.39
C GLU A 51 -10.13 -2.94 5.90
N ALA A 52 -8.91 -2.62 5.50
CA ALA A 52 -7.99 -3.62 4.95
C ALA A 52 -7.49 -4.57 6.04
N ASP A 53 -7.30 -5.82 5.67
CA ASP A 53 -6.77 -6.85 6.57
C ASP A 53 -5.25 -6.87 6.57
N LEU A 54 -4.63 -6.40 5.50
CA LEU A 54 -3.18 -6.32 5.35
C LEU A 54 -2.83 -5.30 4.27
N ILE A 55 -1.54 -4.96 4.19
CA ILE A 55 -1.03 -4.11 3.12
C ILE A 55 0.07 -4.84 2.36
N VAL A 56 0.09 -4.67 1.04
CA VAL A 56 1.20 -5.09 0.18
C VAL A 56 1.85 -3.81 -0.32
N ALA A 57 3.07 -3.58 0.10
CA ALA A 57 3.79 -2.34 -0.20
C ALA A 57 4.98 -2.59 -1.12
N LEU A 58 5.07 -1.83 -2.20
CA LEU A 58 6.23 -1.87 -3.09
C LEU A 58 7.32 -0.99 -2.49
N VAL A 59 8.44 -1.62 -2.11
CA VAL A 59 9.57 -0.92 -1.53
C VAL A 59 10.75 -1.05 -2.49
N THR A 60 11.00 0.03 -3.24
CA THR A 60 12.07 0.07 -4.24
C THR A 60 13.01 1.24 -3.94
N GLY A 61 14.27 1.11 -4.39
CA GLY A 61 15.26 2.16 -4.19
C GLY A 61 15.80 2.21 -2.77
N GLN A 62 16.38 3.35 -2.41
CA GLN A 62 17.04 3.52 -1.11
C GLN A 62 16.07 3.93 -0.02
N ASP A 63 15.04 4.68 -0.38
CA ASP A 63 14.05 5.18 0.57
C ASP A 63 12.65 4.87 0.06
N ILE A 64 11.75 4.51 0.97
CA ILE A 64 10.35 4.33 0.65
C ILE A 64 9.70 5.70 0.45
N ASP A 65 8.80 5.79 -0.52
CA ASP A 65 7.91 6.93 -0.66
C ASP A 65 7.24 7.24 0.69
N SER A 66 7.15 8.53 1.03
CA SER A 66 6.63 8.95 2.34
C SER A 66 5.19 8.51 2.59
N GLY A 67 4.35 8.51 1.54
CA GLY A 67 2.98 8.02 1.66
C GLY A 67 2.93 6.54 1.98
N THR A 68 3.73 5.75 1.29
CA THR A 68 3.82 4.31 1.53
C THR A 68 4.32 4.03 2.95
N ALA A 69 5.34 4.75 3.40
CA ALA A 69 5.86 4.59 4.76
C ALA A 69 4.79 4.90 5.81
N SER A 70 3.99 5.95 5.58
CA SER A 70 2.90 6.32 6.49
C SER A 70 1.83 5.24 6.56
N GLU A 71 1.47 4.65 5.42
CA GLU A 71 0.50 3.56 5.36
C GLU A 71 1.01 2.31 6.08
N ILE A 72 2.28 1.98 5.91
CA ILE A 72 2.92 0.87 6.62
C ILE A 72 2.84 1.08 8.12
N GLY A 73 3.18 2.29 8.58
CA GLY A 73 3.11 2.63 10.00
C GLY A 73 1.71 2.50 10.58
N PHE A 74 0.71 2.97 9.82
CA PHE A 74 -0.69 2.84 10.24
C PHE A 74 -1.09 1.37 10.40
N MET A 75 -0.77 0.54 9.41
CA MET A 75 -1.12 -0.88 9.45
C MET A 75 -0.41 -1.61 10.59
N TYR A 76 0.88 -1.32 10.78
CA TYR A 76 1.64 -1.90 11.88
C TYR A 76 1.04 -1.54 13.24
N ALA A 77 0.70 -0.26 13.44
CA ALA A 77 0.12 0.23 14.68
C ALA A 77 -1.25 -0.40 14.97
N ASN A 78 -1.93 -0.87 13.94
CA ASN A 78 -3.23 -1.54 14.06
C ASN A 78 -3.10 -3.07 14.06
N ASN A 79 -1.90 -3.58 14.24
CA ASN A 79 -1.60 -5.02 14.31
C ASN A 79 -1.99 -5.78 13.04
N LYS A 80 -1.85 -5.14 11.89
CA LYS A 80 -2.17 -5.74 10.60
C LYS A 80 -0.89 -6.10 9.86
N PRO A 81 -0.88 -7.24 9.12
CA PRO A 81 0.33 -7.66 8.40
C PRO A 81 0.78 -6.66 7.35
N VAL A 82 2.09 -6.51 7.22
CA VAL A 82 2.73 -5.69 6.19
C VAL A 82 3.62 -6.60 5.35
N ILE A 83 3.24 -6.79 4.09
CA ILE A 83 4.02 -7.56 3.13
C ILE A 83 4.77 -6.56 2.26
N ALA A 84 6.08 -6.58 2.33
CA ALA A 84 6.92 -5.71 1.52
C ALA A 84 7.45 -6.47 0.31
N ILE A 85 7.19 -5.95 -0.89
CA ILE A 85 7.76 -6.51 -2.11
C ILE A 85 8.90 -5.63 -2.58
N THR A 86 10.07 -6.24 -2.80
CA THR A 86 11.23 -5.55 -3.33
C THR A 86 11.71 -6.27 -4.59
N ALA A 87 12.00 -5.51 -5.65
CA ALA A 87 12.45 -6.06 -6.92
C ALA A 87 13.94 -6.36 -6.95
N GLU A 88 14.70 -5.86 -5.99
CA GLU A 88 16.16 -5.99 -5.96
C GLU A 88 16.66 -6.35 -4.57
N GLU A 89 17.86 -6.95 -4.51
CA GLU A 89 18.53 -7.32 -3.26
C GLU A 89 19.09 -6.12 -2.50
N ARG A 90 18.59 -4.94 -2.70
CA ARG A 90 19.09 -3.77 -1.99
C ARG A 90 18.59 -3.78 -0.57
N ARG A 91 19.50 -3.59 0.35
CA ARG A 91 19.16 -3.40 1.74
C ARG A 91 18.40 -2.10 1.88
N TYR A 92 17.22 -2.21 2.43
CA TYR A 92 16.44 -1.06 2.76
C TYR A 92 17.13 -0.27 3.89
N ARG A 93 17.34 1.04 3.68
CA ARG A 93 18.12 1.84 4.63
C ARG A 93 17.35 2.29 5.86
N ASN A 94 16.05 2.45 5.76
CA ASN A 94 15.27 2.91 6.90
C ASN A 94 14.90 1.73 7.79
N LEU A 95 15.70 1.55 8.83
CA LEU A 95 15.54 0.41 9.74
C LEU A 95 14.24 0.49 10.54
N PHE A 96 13.76 1.69 10.81
CA PHE A 96 12.51 1.86 11.55
C PHE A 96 11.32 1.33 10.73
N THR A 97 11.22 1.73 9.47
CA THR A 97 10.17 1.24 8.58
C THR A 97 10.33 -0.25 8.29
N ALA A 98 11.56 -0.69 8.04
CA ALA A 98 11.82 -2.11 7.76
C ALA A 98 11.42 -3.01 8.93
N GLY A 99 11.56 -2.52 10.16
CA GLY A 99 11.13 -3.26 11.35
C GLY A 99 9.63 -3.50 11.42
N MET A 100 8.84 -2.77 10.64
CA MET A 100 7.38 -2.93 10.58
C MET A 100 6.93 -3.98 9.55
N PHE A 101 7.84 -4.50 8.72
CA PHE A 101 7.51 -5.51 7.73
C PHE A 101 7.23 -6.84 8.39
N THR A 102 6.09 -7.44 8.10
CA THR A 102 5.77 -8.79 8.57
C THR A 102 6.51 -9.81 7.71
N LYS A 103 6.57 -9.56 6.41
CA LYS A 103 7.23 -10.46 5.46
C LYS A 103 7.80 -9.66 4.29
N ILE A 104 8.97 -10.08 3.82
CA ILE A 104 9.59 -9.49 2.63
C ILE A 104 9.55 -10.53 1.52
N VAL A 105 9.07 -10.14 0.35
CA VAL A 105 8.98 -11.01 -0.83
C VAL A 105 9.63 -10.33 -2.03
N HIS A 106 9.90 -11.10 -3.08
CA HIS A 106 10.68 -10.61 -4.21
C HIS A 106 9.94 -10.69 -5.55
N ASN A 107 8.80 -11.35 -5.60
CA ASN A 107 8.02 -11.49 -6.83
C ASN A 107 6.53 -11.63 -6.53
N VAL A 108 5.73 -11.53 -7.59
CA VAL A 108 4.27 -11.58 -7.46
C VAL A 108 3.76 -12.94 -6.94
N PRO A 109 4.27 -14.10 -7.40
CA PRO A 109 3.83 -15.38 -6.83
C PRO A 109 4.05 -15.47 -5.32
N GLU A 110 5.15 -14.92 -4.80
CA GLU A 110 5.39 -14.88 -3.36
C GLU A 110 4.39 -13.98 -2.64
N VAL A 111 3.98 -12.87 -3.27
CA VAL A 111 2.93 -12.02 -2.71
C VAL A 111 1.64 -12.81 -2.54
N LEU A 112 1.21 -13.51 -3.59
CA LEU A 112 -0.02 -14.30 -3.54
C LEU A 112 0.03 -15.36 -2.45
N SER A 113 1.14 -16.11 -2.37
CA SER A 113 1.32 -17.13 -1.34
C SER A 113 1.24 -16.53 0.07
N SER A 114 1.86 -15.37 0.27
CA SER A 114 1.88 -14.70 1.56
C SER A 114 0.48 -14.22 1.96
N VAL A 115 -0.25 -13.61 1.03
CA VAL A 115 -1.62 -13.14 1.30
C VAL A 115 -2.51 -14.32 1.66
N GLN A 116 -2.40 -15.43 0.94
CA GLN A 116 -3.17 -16.64 1.23
C GLN A 116 -2.84 -17.19 2.61
N GLN A 117 -1.57 -17.15 3.01
CA GLN A 117 -1.13 -17.61 4.32
C GLN A 117 -1.75 -16.78 5.45
N PHE A 118 -1.78 -15.46 5.31
CA PHE A 118 -2.36 -14.59 6.33
C PHE A 118 -3.88 -14.62 6.36
N ASN A 119 -4.51 -15.12 5.31
CA ASN A 119 -5.95 -15.19 5.21
C ASN A 119 -6.52 -16.57 5.63
N SER A 120 -5.67 -17.49 5.99
CA SER A 120 -6.09 -18.83 6.36
C SER A 120 -6.34 -18.99 7.85
#